data_87e70509c276505c98101a65fa68a0ac
#
_entry.id   87e70509c276505c98101a65fa68a0ac
#
_cell.length_a   1.000
_cell.length_b   1.000
_cell.length_c   1.000
_cell.angle_alpha   90.00
_cell.angle_beta   90.00
_cell.angle_gamma   90.00
#
_symmetry.space_group_name_H-M   'P 1'
#
loop_
_entity.id
_entity.type
_entity.pdbx_description
1 polymer ?
#
loop_
_entity_poly.entity_id
_entity_poly.type
_entity_poly.pdbx_seq_one_letter_code
_entity_poly.pdbx_strand_id
1 'polypeptide(L)'
;IVFNVFVQPADGSGDARAVTNSPNPLFPTTWHPTDDVVAVTENHPATNYNVVLAKPSGRSPDTVTPLPPLLGTSAQELTAAFAPDGKWIAYVSNEGGRSGVYVRPYPGPGVPRLVAPAGFDPTWSPARNELFFMGLDQHLMVVTYRTVGSAFQSDAPRPWSTARAVPRPRGAVGYDGRGFDIHPDGNRVIG
;
A
#
# COMPACT_ATOMS: atom_id res chain seq x y z
N ILE A 1 2.37 -18.51 -13.77
CA ILE A 1 1.19 -18.54 -12.86
C ILE A 1 0.69 -17.11 -12.76
N VAL A 2 -0.60 -16.91 -13.04
CA VAL A 2 -1.25 -15.60 -12.91
C VAL A 2 -2.06 -15.63 -11.61
N PHE A 3 -1.83 -14.64 -10.74
CA PHE A 3 -2.57 -14.46 -9.50
C PHE A 3 -3.60 -13.36 -9.71
N ASN A 4 -4.87 -13.64 -9.43
CA ASN A 4 -5.95 -12.66 -9.42
C ASN A 4 -6.48 -12.46 -8.00
N VAL A 5 -7.22 -11.38 -7.79
CA VAL A 5 -7.79 -11.02 -6.48
C VAL A 5 -9.18 -11.64 -6.36
N PHE A 6 -9.43 -12.26 -5.23
CA PHE A 6 -10.71 -12.84 -4.85
C PHE A 6 -11.21 -12.21 -3.56
N VAL A 7 -12.51 -12.16 -3.39
CA VAL A 7 -13.17 -11.73 -2.16
C VAL A 7 -14.13 -12.81 -1.69
N GLN A 8 -14.17 -13.03 -0.38
CA GLN A 8 -15.09 -13.93 0.27
C GLN A 8 -15.61 -13.29 1.57
N PRO A 9 -16.88 -13.53 1.97
CA PRO A 9 -17.36 -13.10 3.28
C PRO A 9 -16.49 -13.64 4.42
N ALA A 10 -16.16 -12.80 5.39
CA ALA A 10 -15.26 -13.16 6.50
C ALA A 10 -15.90 -14.18 7.47
N ASP A 11 -17.22 -14.30 7.46
CA ASP A 11 -17.97 -15.28 8.25
C ASP A 11 -17.97 -16.70 7.62
N GLY A 12 -17.32 -16.86 6.47
CA GLY A 12 -17.28 -18.12 5.71
C GLY A 12 -18.55 -18.44 4.94
N SER A 13 -19.54 -17.56 4.91
CA SER A 13 -20.74 -17.72 4.09
C SER A 13 -20.43 -17.45 2.61
N GLY A 14 -20.89 -18.36 1.76
CA GLY A 14 -20.70 -18.20 0.31
C GLY A 14 -19.28 -18.50 -0.19
N ASP A 15 -19.18 -18.56 -1.52
CA ASP A 15 -17.94 -18.89 -2.20
C ASP A 15 -17.06 -17.65 -2.45
N ALA A 16 -15.76 -17.87 -2.58
CA ALA A 16 -14.85 -16.85 -3.05
C ALA A 16 -15.18 -16.48 -4.50
N ARG A 17 -15.32 -15.17 -4.78
CA ARG A 17 -15.55 -14.67 -6.13
C ARG A 17 -14.38 -13.83 -6.61
N ALA A 18 -14.04 -13.95 -7.88
CA ALA A 18 -13.02 -13.15 -8.51
C ALA A 18 -13.44 -11.67 -8.55
N VAL A 19 -12.51 -10.81 -8.19
CA VAL A 19 -12.63 -9.32 -8.27
C VAL A 19 -11.93 -8.81 -9.51
N THR A 20 -10.90 -9.53 -9.96
CA THR A 20 -10.07 -9.15 -11.10
C THR A 20 -9.93 -10.32 -12.06
N ASN A 21 -9.71 -9.98 -13.33
CA ASN A 21 -9.32 -10.92 -14.39
C ASN A 21 -8.19 -10.27 -15.20
N SER A 22 -7.00 -10.17 -14.60
CA SER A 22 -5.82 -9.60 -15.24
C SER A 22 -4.95 -10.70 -15.86
N PRO A 23 -4.32 -10.46 -17.00
CA PRO A 23 -3.28 -11.34 -17.52
C PRO A 23 -1.99 -11.24 -16.70
N ASN A 24 -1.86 -10.21 -15.86
CA ASN A 24 -0.69 -9.97 -15.02
C ASN A 24 -0.96 -10.40 -13.58
N PRO A 25 0.07 -10.85 -12.84
CA PRO A 25 -0.06 -11.16 -11.42
C PRO A 25 -0.46 -9.92 -10.60
N LEU A 26 -1.45 -10.08 -9.74
CA LEU A 26 -1.97 -9.05 -8.85
C LEU A 26 -1.81 -9.48 -7.39
N PHE A 27 -1.34 -8.55 -6.54
CA PHE A 27 -1.12 -8.75 -5.11
C PHE A 27 -1.93 -7.71 -4.32
N PRO A 28 -2.98 -8.11 -3.58
CA PRO A 28 -3.77 -7.17 -2.79
C PRO A 28 -2.94 -6.58 -1.66
N THR A 29 -3.07 -5.28 -1.43
CA THR A 29 -2.29 -4.58 -0.41
C THR A 29 -3.14 -3.96 0.70
N THR A 30 -4.23 -3.30 0.37
CA THR A 30 -5.08 -2.63 1.36
C THR A 30 -6.49 -2.36 0.85
N TRP A 31 -7.47 -2.39 1.75
CA TRP A 31 -8.81 -1.88 1.52
C TRP A 31 -8.89 -0.38 1.80
N HIS A 32 -9.72 0.31 1.03
CA HIS A 32 -10.15 1.66 1.42
C HIS A 32 -11.06 1.55 2.66
N PRO A 33 -10.92 2.43 3.67
CA PRO A 33 -11.64 2.26 4.94
C PRO A 33 -13.16 2.39 4.83
N THR A 34 -13.69 3.11 3.85
CA THR A 34 -15.12 3.38 3.68
C THR A 34 -15.65 3.03 2.29
N ASP A 35 -14.84 3.12 1.27
CA ASP A 35 -15.27 2.83 -0.11
C ASP A 35 -15.00 1.37 -0.48
N ASP A 36 -15.79 0.83 -1.37
CA ASP A 36 -15.58 -0.51 -1.90
C ASP A 36 -14.44 -0.50 -2.95
N VAL A 37 -13.24 -0.22 -2.48
CA VAL A 37 -12.02 -0.15 -3.27
C VAL A 37 -10.90 -0.89 -2.58
N VAL A 38 -10.19 -1.73 -3.32
CA VAL A 38 -8.94 -2.35 -2.88
C VAL A 38 -7.78 -1.87 -3.75
N ALA A 39 -6.68 -1.49 -3.12
CA ALA A 39 -5.43 -1.26 -3.83
C ALA A 39 -4.70 -2.57 -3.99
N VAL A 40 -4.16 -2.78 -5.17
CA VAL A 40 -3.37 -3.97 -5.51
C VAL A 40 -2.08 -3.55 -6.21
N THR A 41 -1.02 -4.31 -6.04
CA THR A 41 0.19 -4.19 -6.83
C THR A 41 0.08 -5.11 -8.04
N GLU A 42 0.19 -4.57 -9.24
CA GLU A 42 0.24 -5.32 -10.50
C GLU A 42 1.70 -5.52 -10.92
N ASN A 43 2.08 -6.75 -11.26
CA ASN A 43 3.36 -7.01 -11.92
C ASN A 43 3.16 -6.95 -13.44
N HIS A 44 3.38 -5.79 -14.03
CA HIS A 44 3.13 -5.52 -15.44
C HIS A 44 4.42 -5.70 -16.26
N PRO A 45 4.40 -6.42 -17.39
CA PRO A 45 5.62 -6.79 -18.15
C PRO A 45 6.36 -5.59 -18.74
N ALA A 46 5.67 -4.48 -19.04
CA ALA A 46 6.30 -3.30 -19.65
C ALA A 46 6.70 -2.21 -18.64
N THR A 47 5.99 -2.09 -17.52
CA THR A 47 6.19 -1.01 -16.52
C THR A 47 6.65 -1.53 -15.18
N ASN A 48 6.89 -2.85 -15.05
CA ASN A 48 7.18 -3.54 -13.81
C ASN A 48 5.98 -3.46 -12.83
N TYR A 49 6.18 -2.93 -11.63
CA TYR A 49 5.15 -2.90 -10.60
C TYR A 49 4.38 -1.59 -10.61
N ASN A 50 3.05 -1.69 -10.63
CA ASN A 50 2.15 -0.54 -10.56
C ASN A 50 1.14 -0.73 -9.42
N VAL A 51 0.78 0.34 -8.75
CA VAL A 51 -0.39 0.34 -7.87
C VAL A 51 -1.63 0.63 -8.70
N VAL A 52 -2.55 -0.32 -8.72
CA VAL A 52 -3.86 -0.21 -9.39
C VAL A 52 -4.99 -0.37 -8.38
N LEU A 53 -6.20 0.08 -8.72
CA LEU A 53 -7.36 0.04 -7.83
C LEU A 53 -8.43 -0.88 -8.41
N ALA A 54 -8.94 -1.81 -7.61
CA ALA A 54 -10.06 -2.68 -7.96
C ALA A 54 -11.30 -2.33 -7.14
N LYS A 55 -12.50 -2.57 -7.72
CA LYS A 55 -13.79 -2.42 -7.04
C LYS A 55 -14.44 -3.79 -6.86
N PRO A 56 -14.45 -4.36 -5.65
CA PRO A 56 -14.97 -5.69 -5.39
C PRO A 56 -16.46 -5.87 -5.62
N SER A 57 -17.28 -4.81 -5.36
CA SER A 57 -18.71 -4.91 -5.57
C SER A 57 -19.11 -4.65 -7.02
N GLY A 58 -20.05 -5.45 -7.50
CA GLY A 58 -20.86 -5.13 -8.68
C GLY A 58 -20.28 -5.46 -10.06
N ARG A 59 -19.21 -6.25 -10.16
CA ARG A 59 -18.72 -6.71 -11.47
C ARG A 59 -18.65 -8.23 -11.58
N SER A 60 -19.16 -8.75 -12.70
CA SER A 60 -18.83 -10.10 -13.14
C SER A 60 -17.36 -10.16 -13.51
N PRO A 61 -16.65 -11.26 -13.22
CA PRO A 61 -15.26 -11.47 -13.64
C PRO A 61 -15.02 -11.26 -15.14
N ASP A 62 -16.05 -11.47 -15.94
CA ASP A 62 -16.00 -11.35 -17.41
C ASP A 62 -15.97 -9.91 -17.92
N THR A 63 -16.17 -8.91 -17.06
CA THR A 63 -16.26 -7.48 -17.44
C THR A 63 -15.13 -6.63 -16.86
N VAL A 64 -14.09 -7.24 -16.30
CA VAL A 64 -12.99 -6.49 -15.68
C VAL A 64 -12.12 -5.89 -16.75
N THR A 65 -12.33 -4.59 -16.99
CA THR A 65 -11.41 -3.76 -17.76
C THR A 65 -10.10 -3.61 -16.98
N PRO A 66 -8.94 -3.60 -17.66
CA PRO A 66 -7.69 -3.26 -16.99
C PRO A 66 -7.86 -1.99 -16.16
N LEU A 67 -7.49 -2.06 -14.90
CA LEU A 67 -7.61 -0.91 -14.00
C LEU A 67 -6.51 0.07 -14.36
N PRO A 68 -6.82 1.36 -14.52
CA PRO A 68 -5.78 2.33 -14.74
C PRO A 68 -4.85 2.35 -13.52
N PRO A 69 -3.52 2.44 -13.73
CA PRO A 69 -2.60 2.60 -12.63
C PRO A 69 -2.93 3.87 -11.85
N LEU A 70 -2.80 3.82 -10.52
CA LEU A 70 -3.05 4.98 -9.67
C LEU A 70 -2.15 6.16 -10.04
N LEU A 71 -0.96 5.90 -10.54
CA LEU A 71 0.06 6.89 -10.84
C LEU A 71 0.46 6.92 -12.31
N GLY A 72 0.29 5.98 -13.13
CA GLY A 72 0.59 6.00 -14.57
C GLY A 72 2.00 6.52 -14.92
N THR A 73 2.99 6.28 -14.05
CA THR A 73 4.39 6.67 -14.26
C THR A 73 5.20 5.51 -14.84
N SER A 74 6.45 5.77 -15.23
CA SER A 74 7.42 4.72 -15.59
C SER A 74 8.18 4.16 -14.38
N ALA A 75 7.93 4.71 -13.19
CA ALA A 75 8.52 4.22 -11.96
C ALA A 75 7.81 2.94 -11.48
N GLN A 76 8.47 2.19 -10.63
CA GLN A 76 7.86 1.07 -9.93
C GLN A 76 7.12 1.59 -8.70
N GLU A 77 5.84 1.25 -8.57
CA GLU A 77 5.03 1.54 -7.40
C GLU A 77 4.61 0.24 -6.71
N LEU A 78 4.74 0.21 -5.40
CA LEU A 78 4.57 -1.00 -4.59
C LEU A 78 3.85 -0.71 -3.27
N THR A 79 3.31 -1.76 -2.66
CA THR A 79 2.87 -1.80 -1.25
C THR A 79 2.08 -0.57 -0.80
N ALA A 80 0.95 -0.32 -1.45
CA ALA A 80 0.09 0.80 -1.10
C ALA A 80 -0.67 0.57 0.23
N ALA A 81 -0.94 1.66 0.95
CA ALA A 81 -1.76 1.66 2.16
C ALA A 81 -2.66 2.91 2.18
N PHE A 82 -3.98 2.71 2.32
CA PHE A 82 -4.90 3.82 2.56
C PHE A 82 -4.79 4.32 4.00
N ALA A 83 -4.83 5.64 4.16
CA ALA A 83 -4.95 6.25 5.48
C ALA A 83 -6.32 5.92 6.12
N PRO A 84 -6.42 5.91 7.46
CA PRO A 84 -7.67 5.59 8.16
C PRO A 84 -8.84 6.51 7.81
N ASP A 85 -8.57 7.74 7.39
CA ASP A 85 -9.59 8.70 6.93
C ASP A 85 -9.99 8.55 5.46
N GLY A 86 -9.34 7.64 4.72
CA GLY A 86 -9.55 7.40 3.30
C GLY A 86 -9.09 8.51 2.36
N LYS A 87 -8.53 9.60 2.86
CA LYS A 87 -8.18 10.78 2.05
C LYS A 87 -6.78 10.76 1.50
N TRP A 88 -5.96 9.81 1.94
CA TRP A 88 -4.57 9.68 1.55
C TRP A 88 -4.23 8.23 1.26
N ILE A 89 -3.28 8.05 0.36
CA ILE A 89 -2.67 6.74 0.10
C ILE A 89 -1.16 6.89 0.16
N ALA A 90 -0.51 6.05 0.97
CA ALA A 90 0.93 5.90 1.02
C ALA A 90 1.34 4.75 0.10
N TYR A 91 2.50 4.84 -0.52
CA TYR A 91 3.05 3.79 -1.38
C TYR A 91 4.57 3.91 -1.48
N VAL A 92 5.21 2.87 -1.97
CA VAL A 92 6.63 2.89 -2.31
C VAL A 92 6.79 3.21 -3.79
N SER A 93 7.72 4.11 -4.12
CA SER A 93 8.10 4.37 -5.51
C SER A 93 9.61 4.57 -5.65
N ASN A 94 10.15 4.20 -6.80
CA ASN A 94 11.55 4.46 -7.15
C ASN A 94 11.70 5.67 -8.09
N GLU A 95 10.71 6.53 -8.23
CA GLU A 95 10.74 7.73 -9.09
C GLU A 95 11.90 8.68 -8.75
N GLY A 96 12.33 8.72 -7.50
CA GLY A 96 13.52 9.46 -7.04
C GLY A 96 14.85 8.72 -7.20
N GLY A 97 14.89 7.62 -7.99
CA GLY A 97 16.08 6.78 -8.21
C GLY A 97 16.33 5.73 -7.13
N ARG A 98 15.61 5.77 -6.01
CA ARG A 98 15.63 4.78 -4.93
C ARG A 98 14.20 4.55 -4.44
N SER A 99 13.95 3.38 -3.85
CA SER A 99 12.67 3.07 -3.23
C SER A 99 12.42 3.97 -2.02
N GLY A 100 11.60 4.98 -2.20
CA GLY A 100 11.16 5.93 -1.19
C GLY A 100 9.70 5.75 -0.83
N VAL A 101 9.28 6.28 0.31
CA VAL A 101 7.89 6.31 0.74
C VAL A 101 7.27 7.63 0.34
N TYR A 102 6.17 7.53 -0.39
CA TYR A 102 5.41 8.68 -0.89
C TYR A 102 3.99 8.66 -0.34
N VAL A 103 3.38 9.82 -0.26
CA VAL A 103 1.95 10.00 0.08
C VAL A 103 1.31 10.92 -0.94
N ARG A 104 0.10 10.59 -1.37
CA ARG A 104 -0.70 11.45 -2.24
C ARG A 104 -2.15 11.52 -1.76
N PRO A 105 -2.92 12.57 -2.15
CA PRO A 105 -4.36 12.60 -1.93
C PRO A 105 -5.07 11.46 -2.66
N TYR A 106 -6.15 10.97 -2.06
CA TYR A 106 -7.08 10.02 -2.68
C TYR A 106 -8.51 10.58 -2.54
N PRO A 107 -9.36 10.49 -3.57
CA PRO A 107 -9.11 9.88 -4.89
C PRO A 107 -8.24 10.71 -5.85
N GLY A 108 -7.75 11.84 -5.44
CA GLY A 108 -6.96 12.76 -6.26
C GLY A 108 -7.82 13.81 -6.98
N PRO A 109 -7.23 14.71 -7.77
CA PRO A 109 -5.83 14.82 -8.17
C PRO A 109 -4.94 15.41 -7.07
N GLY A 110 -3.64 15.19 -7.18
CA GLY A 110 -2.66 15.81 -6.30
C GLY A 110 -1.24 15.32 -6.54
N VAL A 111 -0.28 16.18 -6.23
CA VAL A 111 1.15 15.86 -6.39
C VAL A 111 1.60 14.95 -5.26
N PRO A 112 2.27 13.83 -5.57
CA PRO A 112 2.88 12.99 -4.55
C PRO A 112 3.89 13.77 -3.70
N ARG A 113 3.93 13.44 -2.41
CA ARG A 113 4.88 14.00 -1.46
C ARG A 113 5.83 12.91 -1.01
N LEU A 114 7.12 13.13 -1.18
CA LEU A 114 8.15 12.27 -0.60
C LEU A 114 8.13 12.43 0.92
N VAL A 115 7.87 11.35 1.63
CA VAL A 115 7.88 11.29 3.10
C VAL A 115 9.23 10.77 3.61
N ALA A 116 9.78 9.76 2.94
CA ALA A 116 11.09 9.22 3.27
C ALA A 116 11.85 8.86 1.97
N PRO A 117 13.13 9.26 1.83
CA PRO A 117 13.91 9.01 0.62
C PRO A 117 14.33 7.54 0.46
N ALA A 118 14.09 6.72 1.49
CA ALA A 118 14.34 5.29 1.47
C ALA A 118 13.41 4.59 2.48
N GLY A 119 12.73 3.52 2.04
CA GLY A 119 11.86 2.74 2.91
C GLY A 119 10.90 1.85 2.14
N PHE A 120 10.23 0.95 2.89
CA PHE A 120 9.30 -0.05 2.37
C PHE A 120 8.10 -0.20 3.30
N ASP A 121 7.04 -0.84 2.81
CA ASP A 121 5.88 -1.29 3.59
C ASP A 121 5.22 -0.18 4.42
N PRO A 122 4.79 0.93 3.80
CA PRO A 122 4.11 2.00 4.54
C PRO A 122 2.84 1.46 5.21
N THR A 123 2.64 1.84 6.47
CA THR A 123 1.50 1.41 7.29
C THR A 123 1.04 2.54 8.18
N TRP A 124 -0.21 2.95 8.06
CA TRP A 124 -0.77 4.01 8.88
C TRP A 124 -1.12 3.52 10.27
N SER A 125 -0.88 4.36 11.28
CA SER A 125 -1.42 4.14 12.61
C SER A 125 -2.94 4.28 12.57
N PRO A 126 -3.70 3.32 13.12
CA PRO A 126 -5.14 3.44 13.21
C PRO A 126 -5.59 4.44 14.31
N ALA A 127 -4.70 4.78 15.25
CA ALA A 127 -5.03 5.58 16.43
C ALA A 127 -4.39 6.97 16.43
N ARG A 128 -3.35 7.20 15.63
CA ARG A 128 -2.57 8.45 15.66
C ARG A 128 -2.24 8.92 14.25
N ASN A 129 -1.95 10.20 14.13
CA ASN A 129 -1.44 10.77 12.88
C ASN A 129 0.03 10.39 12.65
N GLU A 130 0.27 9.09 12.50
CA GLU A 130 1.59 8.51 12.28
C GLU A 130 1.57 7.57 11.07
N LEU A 131 2.62 7.64 10.27
CA LEU A 131 2.89 6.70 9.18
C LEU A 131 4.18 5.97 9.49
N PHE A 132 4.08 4.66 9.58
CA PHE A 132 5.19 3.75 9.82
C PHE A 132 5.70 3.20 8.49
N PHE A 133 6.97 2.83 8.45
CA PHE A 133 7.57 2.13 7.32
C PHE A 133 8.86 1.43 7.74
N MET A 134 9.29 0.44 6.98
CA MET A 134 10.55 -0.26 7.22
C MET A 134 11.70 0.51 6.56
N GLY A 135 12.72 0.87 7.34
CA GLY A 135 13.97 1.44 6.85
C GLY A 135 14.87 0.38 6.18
N LEU A 136 15.84 0.84 5.38
CA LEU A 136 16.81 -0.05 4.72
C LEU A 136 17.68 -0.83 5.70
N ASP A 137 17.89 -0.29 6.88
CA ASP A 137 18.65 -0.86 7.98
C ASP A 137 17.82 -1.79 8.89
N GLN A 138 16.58 -2.07 8.46
CA GLN A 138 15.62 -2.93 9.15
C GLN A 138 15.11 -2.35 10.48
N HIS A 139 15.24 -1.06 10.69
CA HIS A 139 14.53 -0.40 11.77
C HIS A 139 13.12 0.00 11.32
N LEU A 140 12.16 -0.18 12.22
CA LEU A 140 10.85 0.40 12.04
C LEU A 140 10.96 1.90 12.25
N MET A 141 10.60 2.64 11.20
CA MET A 141 10.62 4.10 11.16
C MET A 141 9.22 4.66 11.30
N VAL A 142 9.10 5.86 11.81
CA VAL A 142 7.84 6.56 11.92
C VAL A 142 8.01 8.04 11.57
N VAL A 143 6.98 8.60 10.94
CA VAL A 143 6.79 10.04 10.79
C VAL A 143 5.47 10.44 11.43
N THR A 144 5.45 11.57 12.12
CA THR A 144 4.20 12.23 12.50
C THR A 144 3.76 13.12 11.35
N TYR A 145 2.47 13.16 11.07
CA TYR A 145 1.93 14.00 10.01
C TYR A 145 0.76 14.85 10.49
N ARG A 146 0.46 15.88 9.72
CA ARG A 146 -0.74 16.70 9.84
C ARG A 146 -1.26 17.06 8.46
N THR A 147 -2.55 17.31 8.38
CA THR A 147 -3.18 17.81 7.16
C THR A 147 -3.66 19.24 7.41
N VAL A 148 -3.34 20.15 6.50
CA VAL A 148 -3.78 21.56 6.54
C VAL A 148 -4.49 21.84 5.22
N GLY A 149 -5.81 21.89 5.26
CA GLY A 149 -6.64 21.88 4.05
C GLY A 149 -6.36 20.62 3.22
N SER A 150 -5.96 20.77 1.97
CA SER A 150 -5.57 19.69 1.07
C SER A 150 -4.06 19.37 1.09
N ALA A 151 -3.30 19.97 1.98
CA ALA A 151 -1.86 19.76 2.07
C ALA A 151 -1.50 18.71 3.13
N PHE A 152 -0.65 17.75 2.75
CA PHE A 152 -0.03 16.78 3.65
C PHE A 152 1.33 17.33 4.09
N GLN A 153 1.59 17.33 5.38
CA GLN A 153 2.87 17.73 5.98
C GLN A 153 3.33 16.65 6.96
N SER A 154 4.57 16.22 6.86
CA SER A 154 5.16 15.27 7.79
C SER A 154 6.44 15.82 8.40
N ASP A 155 6.73 15.37 9.61
CA ASP A 155 8.03 15.58 10.23
C ASP A 155 9.10 14.71 9.56
N ALA A 156 10.36 14.91 9.92
CA ALA A 156 11.44 14.04 9.46
C ALA A 156 11.25 12.62 10.02
N PRO A 157 11.59 11.58 9.24
CA PRO A 157 11.57 10.20 9.70
C PRO A 157 12.48 10.00 10.92
N ARG A 158 11.98 9.23 11.89
CA ARG A 158 12.76 8.82 13.08
C ARG A 158 12.55 7.34 13.36
N PRO A 159 13.52 6.64 13.98
CA PRO A 159 13.28 5.29 14.46
C PRO A 159 12.13 5.28 15.47
N TRP A 160 11.20 4.32 15.31
CA TRP A 160 10.14 4.10 16.29
C TRP A 160 10.67 3.38 17.53
N SER A 161 11.60 2.43 17.32
CA SER A 161 12.28 1.73 18.39
C SER A 161 13.72 1.42 18.00
N THR A 162 14.55 1.01 18.98
CA THR A 162 15.91 0.53 18.75
C THR A 162 15.96 -0.91 18.27
N ALA A 163 14.85 -1.65 18.35
CA ALA A 163 14.77 -3.03 17.88
C ALA A 163 14.77 -3.05 16.35
N ARG A 164 15.50 -4.01 15.79
CA ARG A 164 15.43 -4.33 14.37
C ARG A 164 14.33 -5.38 14.13
N ALA A 165 13.59 -5.22 13.06
CA ALA A 165 12.71 -6.29 12.61
C ALA A 165 13.52 -7.49 12.14
N VAL A 166 12.96 -8.68 12.29
CA VAL A 166 13.58 -9.89 11.75
C VAL A 166 13.57 -9.78 10.22
N PRO A 167 14.73 -9.92 9.55
CA PRO A 167 14.79 -9.85 8.11
C PRO A 167 13.92 -10.94 7.49
N ARG A 168 12.98 -10.57 6.65
CA ARG A 168 12.38 -11.55 5.76
C ARG A 168 13.42 -12.01 4.75
N PRO A 169 13.54 -13.30 4.44
CA PRO A 169 14.40 -13.76 3.37
C PRO A 169 13.98 -13.08 2.08
N ARG A 170 14.83 -12.23 1.54
CA ARG A 170 14.63 -11.66 0.19
C ARG A 170 14.75 -12.82 -0.80
N GLY A 171 13.69 -13.13 -1.51
CA GLY A 171 13.72 -14.14 -2.57
C GLY A 171 12.68 -15.24 -2.52
N ALA A 172 11.89 -15.37 -1.47
CA ALA A 172 10.66 -16.14 -1.53
C ALA A 172 9.59 -15.29 -2.21
N VAL A 173 9.52 -15.44 -3.50
CA VAL A 173 8.38 -15.09 -4.36
C VAL A 173 7.57 -13.86 -3.93
N GLY A 174 7.95 -12.70 -4.46
CA GLY A 174 7.00 -11.60 -4.55
C GLY A 174 6.97 -10.67 -3.34
N TYR A 175 6.58 -9.49 -3.64
CA TYR A 175 6.28 -8.36 -2.75
C TYR A 175 4.94 -8.59 -2.04
N ASP A 176 4.79 -9.71 -1.39
CA ASP A 176 3.55 -10.33 -0.94
C ASP A 176 3.22 -10.01 0.51
N GLY A 177 3.26 -8.76 0.85
CA GLY A 177 2.68 -8.27 2.07
C GLY A 177 3.65 -7.55 2.99
N ARG A 178 3.07 -6.79 3.89
CA ARG A 178 3.77 -6.03 4.92
C ARG A 178 4.52 -6.95 5.87
N GLY A 179 5.75 -6.57 6.24
CA GLY A 179 6.57 -7.27 7.18
C GLY A 179 6.16 -7.09 8.63
N PHE A 180 5.22 -6.18 8.91
CA PHE A 180 4.74 -5.84 10.23
C PHE A 180 3.31 -5.30 10.18
N ASP A 181 2.65 -5.24 11.32
CA ASP A 181 1.37 -4.57 11.48
C ASP A 181 1.32 -3.79 12.80
N ILE A 182 0.44 -2.77 12.84
CA ILE A 182 0.27 -1.87 13.98
C ILE A 182 -0.99 -2.27 14.71
N HIS A 183 -0.86 -2.52 16.02
CA HIS A 183 -2.02 -2.78 16.86
C HIS A 183 -3.00 -1.60 16.84
N PRO A 184 -4.32 -1.83 16.94
CA PRO A 184 -5.33 -0.75 16.91
C PRO A 184 -5.13 0.38 17.93
N ASP A 185 -4.45 0.14 19.05
CA ASP A 185 -4.10 1.20 20.01
C ASP A 185 -2.95 2.11 19.56
N GLY A 186 -2.26 1.77 18.46
CA GLY A 186 -1.13 2.51 17.93
C GLY A 186 0.17 2.44 18.76
N ASN A 187 0.20 1.60 19.79
CA ASN A 187 1.33 1.53 20.74
C ASN A 187 2.17 0.26 20.61
N ARG A 188 1.68 -0.72 19.88
CA ARG A 188 2.32 -2.02 19.73
C ARG A 188 2.44 -2.39 18.25
N VAL A 189 3.48 -3.08 17.94
CA VAL A 189 3.79 -3.58 16.59
C VAL A 189 4.06 -5.07 16.69
N ILE A 190 3.59 -5.82 15.68
CA ILE A 190 3.97 -7.22 15.43
C ILE A 190 4.75 -7.26 14.13
N GLY A 191 5.85 -8.03 14.08
CA GLY A 191 6.68 -8.23 12.90
C GLY A 191 7.57 -9.45 13.02
#